data_dc2b1e86becede1f73b4e32715106731
#
_entry.id   dc2b1e86becede1f73b4e32715106731
#
_cell.length_a   1.000
_cell.length_b   1.000
_cell.length_c   1.000
_cell.angle_alpha   90.00
_cell.angle_beta   90.00
_cell.angle_gamma   90.00
#
_symmetry.space_group_name_H-M   'P 1'
#
loop_
_entity.id
_entity.type
_entity.pdbx_description
1 polymer ?
#
loop_
_entity_poly.entity_id
_entity_poly.type
_entity_poly.pdbx_seq_one_letter_code
_entity_poly.pdbx_strand_id
1 'polypeptide(L)'
;MKLLIHCAAFLFCALGRFHAQQEKISIHEEQSKYYQYKETPPVEKISVLTGLDILLRDHTELLKGKSIALVTNQTGIDHDGVPNYKRLMAMEKVNLQVIFSPEHGLFGEASDGEKISYDTTIANLPKLVSLYDFTRKPTPEMLTGIDLIIYDVLDIGARFYTYITTLGKVMEAAGENHIPVMVLDRPNPIRGDIIEGPLLDMNYKTFVGYYPIPIRYGGTIGDMAENIITNKWISPVPQLTVIPLQGWENNLWFDETDLKWVNPSPNIPDLETALVYPGMCLIEGTNVSEGRGTPHPFKWIGAPWINGRNLSQELNKLGLPGVVFVPVSFTPVSLPGKATRPKHEGQKCSGIEIRITNRNEYKSVETGVYMLFTIFKYYSDQLIFREKHLNRLWGQDDLLKSIKSNVNVFDFLKTI
;
A
#
# COMPACT_ATOMS: atom_id res chain seq x y z
N MET A 1 -32.48 15.05 -59.05
CA MET A 1 -32.36 13.99 -57.98
C MET A 1 -30.94 13.83 -57.40
N LYS A 2 -29.86 13.99 -58.14
CA LYS A 2 -28.46 13.89 -57.61
C LYS A 2 -28.05 15.08 -56.72
N LEU A 3 -28.60 16.27 -56.90
CA LEU A 3 -28.23 17.46 -56.10
C LEU A 3 -28.81 17.44 -54.68
N LEU A 4 -29.99 16.85 -54.46
CA LEU A 4 -30.65 16.74 -53.16
C LEU A 4 -29.96 15.72 -52.22
N ILE A 5 -29.33 14.69 -52.76
CA ILE A 5 -28.62 13.66 -51.99
C ILE A 5 -27.31 14.21 -51.43
N HIS A 6 -26.61 15.10 -52.15
CA HIS A 6 -25.37 15.72 -51.67
C HIS A 6 -25.60 16.75 -50.54
N CYS A 7 -26.73 17.50 -50.58
CA CYS A 7 -27.05 18.42 -49.48
C CYS A 7 -27.46 17.69 -48.18
N ALA A 8 -28.14 16.57 -48.26
CA ALA A 8 -28.51 15.80 -47.07
C ALA A 8 -27.27 15.14 -46.41
N ALA A 9 -26.34 14.64 -47.19
CA ALA A 9 -25.10 14.05 -46.64
C ALA A 9 -24.19 15.10 -45.99
N PHE A 10 -24.13 16.33 -46.53
CA PHE A 10 -23.38 17.44 -45.94
C PHE A 10 -24.02 17.93 -44.61
N LEU A 11 -25.36 17.97 -44.55
CA LEU A 11 -26.08 18.36 -43.33
C LEU A 11 -25.89 17.31 -42.20
N PHE A 12 -25.91 16.02 -42.54
CA PHE A 12 -25.65 14.94 -41.55
C PHE A 12 -24.21 14.94 -41.03
N CYS A 13 -23.22 15.21 -41.90
CA CYS A 13 -21.81 15.37 -41.49
C CYS A 13 -21.60 16.63 -40.63
N ALA A 14 -22.28 17.73 -40.94
CA ALA A 14 -22.19 18.96 -40.17
C ALA A 14 -22.85 18.82 -38.77
N LEU A 15 -24.02 18.21 -38.72
CA LEU A 15 -24.71 17.91 -37.44
C LEU A 15 -23.93 16.92 -36.57
N GLY A 16 -23.33 15.90 -37.17
CA GLY A 16 -22.47 14.95 -36.43
C GLY A 16 -21.19 15.62 -35.88
N ARG A 17 -20.57 16.53 -36.62
CA ARG A 17 -19.43 17.32 -36.17
C ARG A 17 -19.82 18.33 -35.08
N PHE A 18 -20.99 18.95 -35.17
CA PHE A 18 -21.50 19.88 -34.16
C PHE A 18 -21.84 19.16 -32.86
N HIS A 19 -22.44 17.97 -32.93
CA HIS A 19 -22.71 17.13 -31.76
C HIS A 19 -21.42 16.65 -31.07
N ALA A 20 -20.43 16.18 -31.85
CA ALA A 20 -19.13 15.77 -31.34
C ALA A 20 -18.31 16.95 -30.75
N GLN A 21 -18.53 18.16 -31.27
CA GLN A 21 -17.88 19.38 -30.74
C GLN A 21 -18.57 19.88 -29.47
N GLN A 22 -19.90 19.80 -29.37
CA GLN A 22 -20.65 20.09 -28.17
C GLN A 22 -20.35 19.06 -27.04
N GLU A 23 -20.23 17.76 -27.37
CA GLU A 23 -19.78 16.75 -26.41
C GLU A 23 -18.36 17.02 -25.89
N LYS A 24 -17.43 17.42 -26.75
CA LYS A 24 -16.07 17.80 -26.35
C LYS A 24 -16.04 19.06 -25.46
N ILE A 25 -16.86 20.05 -25.76
CA ILE A 25 -16.97 21.30 -24.96
C ILE A 25 -17.60 20.99 -23.60
N SER A 26 -18.66 20.17 -23.55
CA SER A 26 -19.29 19.72 -22.30
C SER A 26 -18.34 18.88 -21.45
N ILE A 27 -17.53 18.03 -22.05
CA ILE A 27 -16.50 17.25 -21.34
C ILE A 27 -15.42 18.18 -20.77
N HIS A 28 -15.04 19.22 -21.50
CA HIS A 28 -14.05 20.19 -21.03
C HIS A 28 -14.58 21.09 -19.93
N GLU A 29 -15.83 21.52 -19.97
CA GLU A 29 -16.47 22.31 -18.93
C GLU A 29 -16.77 21.50 -17.67
N GLU A 30 -17.21 20.24 -17.78
CA GLU A 30 -17.33 19.33 -16.65
C GLU A 30 -15.97 19.00 -16.03
N GLN A 31 -14.96 18.77 -16.85
CA GLN A 31 -13.59 18.59 -16.37
C GLN A 31 -13.06 19.86 -15.70
N SER A 32 -13.33 21.04 -16.20
CA SER A 32 -12.84 22.30 -15.61
C SER A 32 -13.41 22.56 -14.22
N LYS A 33 -14.63 22.10 -13.92
CA LYS A 33 -15.20 22.15 -12.55
C LYS A 33 -14.42 21.29 -11.54
N TYR A 34 -13.77 20.22 -12.02
CA TYR A 34 -12.93 19.33 -11.18
C TYR A 34 -11.45 19.75 -11.20
N TYR A 35 -11.04 20.65 -12.10
CA TYR A 35 -9.65 21.08 -12.29
C TYR A 35 -9.24 22.32 -11.47
N GLN A 36 -10.06 22.83 -10.56
CA GLN A 36 -9.60 23.83 -9.59
C GLN A 36 -8.75 23.13 -8.50
N TYR A 37 -7.66 22.51 -8.93
CA TYR A 37 -6.58 22.12 -8.03
C TYR A 37 -5.95 23.43 -7.54
N LYS A 38 -6.27 23.85 -6.34
CA LYS A 38 -5.44 24.83 -5.65
C LYS A 38 -4.12 24.12 -5.39
N GLU A 39 -3.04 24.56 -6.02
CA GLU A 39 -1.71 24.20 -5.59
C GLU A 39 -1.65 24.46 -4.08
N THR A 40 -1.50 23.41 -3.30
CA THR A 40 -1.23 23.58 -1.87
C THR A 40 0.07 24.36 -1.75
N PRO A 41 0.10 25.47 -1.00
CA PRO A 41 1.36 26.19 -0.80
C PRO A 41 2.41 25.22 -0.26
N PRO A 42 3.70 25.40 -0.59
CA PRO A 42 4.76 24.56 -0.08
C PRO A 42 4.68 24.51 1.45
N VAL A 43 4.44 23.32 1.99
CA VAL A 43 4.42 23.09 3.43
C VAL A 43 5.86 23.19 3.91
N GLU A 44 6.10 23.98 4.96
CA GLU A 44 7.41 24.00 5.62
C GLU A 44 7.67 22.59 6.16
N LYS A 45 8.78 21.98 5.70
CA LYS A 45 9.08 20.61 6.04
C LYS A 45 9.67 20.51 7.44
N ILE A 46 9.16 19.56 8.20
CA ILE A 46 9.65 19.27 9.54
C ILE A 46 10.84 18.32 9.42
N SER A 47 11.92 18.63 10.09
CA SER A 47 13.10 17.76 10.12
C SER A 47 12.83 16.55 11.01
N VAL A 48 12.93 15.36 10.41
CA VAL A 48 12.69 14.07 11.07
C VAL A 48 13.92 13.20 10.90
N LEU A 49 14.41 12.66 12.01
CA LEU A 49 15.43 11.62 12.01
C LEU A 49 14.78 10.26 12.24
N THR A 50 15.10 9.31 11.37
CA THR A 50 14.64 7.92 11.51
C THR A 50 15.40 7.19 12.62
N GLY A 51 14.88 6.04 13.06
CA GLY A 51 15.60 5.18 13.99
C GLY A 51 17.00 4.81 13.50
N LEU A 52 17.21 4.70 12.17
CA LEU A 52 18.53 4.50 11.59
C LEU A 52 19.46 5.69 11.84
N ASP A 53 19.00 6.91 11.61
CA ASP A 53 19.79 8.13 11.84
C ASP A 53 20.19 8.27 13.30
N ILE A 54 19.26 8.00 14.21
CA ILE A 54 19.50 8.03 15.66
C ILE A 54 20.49 6.95 16.08
N LEU A 55 20.36 5.72 15.56
CA LEU A 55 21.30 4.64 15.82
C LEU A 55 22.71 5.04 15.39
N LEU A 56 22.85 5.59 14.18
CA LEU A 56 24.14 5.99 13.61
C LEU A 56 24.80 7.16 14.37
N ARG A 57 24.00 8.08 14.87
CA ARG A 57 24.46 9.28 15.57
C ARG A 57 24.82 8.97 17.05
N ASP A 58 23.93 8.26 17.76
CA ASP A 58 23.96 8.23 19.22
C ASP A 58 24.21 6.84 19.82
N HIS A 59 24.04 5.74 19.06
CA HIS A 59 23.95 4.39 19.67
C HIS A 59 24.79 3.33 18.95
N THR A 60 25.82 3.72 18.21
CA THR A 60 26.69 2.77 17.48
C THR A 60 27.41 1.77 18.37
N GLU A 61 27.62 2.11 19.66
CA GLU A 61 28.21 1.22 20.66
C GLU A 61 27.38 -0.04 20.89
N LEU A 62 26.05 0.00 20.68
CA LEU A 62 25.16 -1.15 20.80
C LEU A 62 25.46 -2.25 19.77
N LEU A 63 26.14 -1.92 18.69
CA LEU A 63 26.47 -2.82 17.58
C LEU A 63 27.88 -3.41 17.68
N LYS A 64 28.74 -2.82 18.52
CA LYS A 64 30.16 -3.14 18.57
C LYS A 64 30.41 -4.60 18.98
N GLY A 65 31.15 -5.32 18.15
CA GLY A 65 31.53 -6.72 18.37
C GLY A 65 30.42 -7.73 18.06
N LYS A 66 29.27 -7.28 17.52
CA LYS A 66 28.12 -8.15 17.24
C LYS A 66 28.10 -8.67 15.81
N SER A 67 27.66 -9.90 15.67
CA SER A 67 27.24 -10.49 14.41
C SER A 67 25.74 -10.19 14.21
N ILE A 68 25.42 -9.48 13.12
CA ILE A 68 24.11 -8.89 12.89
C ILE A 68 23.41 -9.58 11.72
N ALA A 69 22.11 -9.88 11.91
CA ALA A 69 21.17 -10.12 10.84
C ALA A 69 20.36 -8.84 10.62
N LEU A 70 20.29 -8.33 9.40
CA LEU A 70 19.53 -7.14 9.03
C LEU A 70 18.30 -7.54 8.21
N VAL A 71 17.12 -7.18 8.67
CA VAL A 71 15.86 -7.28 7.89
C VAL A 71 15.60 -5.94 7.27
N THR A 72 15.68 -5.84 5.93
CA THR A 72 15.55 -4.56 5.22
C THR A 72 15.17 -4.73 3.75
N ASN A 73 14.83 -3.61 3.14
CA ASN A 73 14.62 -3.45 1.70
C ASN A 73 15.13 -2.07 1.23
N GLN A 74 14.77 -1.65 0.01
CA GLN A 74 15.16 -0.37 -0.59
C GLN A 74 14.77 0.86 0.23
N THR A 75 13.79 0.75 1.15
CA THR A 75 13.34 1.86 2.00
C THR A 75 14.25 2.10 3.20
N GLY A 76 15.12 1.13 3.52
CA GLY A 76 16.07 1.21 4.62
C GLY A 76 17.25 2.14 4.30
N ILE A 77 16.99 3.44 4.17
CA ILE A 77 17.99 4.48 3.93
C ILE A 77 18.05 5.44 5.11
N ASP A 78 19.21 6.06 5.31
CA ASP A 78 19.37 7.19 6.24
C ASP A 78 18.92 8.52 5.60
N HIS A 79 19.00 9.61 6.35
CA HIS A 79 18.61 10.95 5.90
C HIS A 79 19.38 11.41 4.65
N ASP A 80 20.64 10.98 4.48
CA ASP A 80 21.46 11.25 3.30
C ASP A 80 21.06 10.40 2.08
N GLY A 81 20.18 9.40 2.27
CA GLY A 81 19.76 8.46 1.24
C GLY A 81 20.72 7.27 1.07
N VAL A 82 21.61 7.02 2.02
CA VAL A 82 22.53 5.88 1.98
C VAL A 82 21.85 4.64 2.59
N PRO A 83 21.85 3.48 1.89
CA PRO A 83 21.28 2.26 2.43
C PRO A 83 21.90 1.81 3.75
N ASN A 84 21.06 1.38 4.68
CA ASN A 84 21.45 0.91 6.01
C ASN A 84 22.50 -0.20 6.00
N TYR A 85 22.39 -1.17 5.09
CA TYR A 85 23.39 -2.24 4.97
C TYR A 85 24.79 -1.70 4.61
N LYS A 86 24.87 -0.62 3.80
CA LYS A 86 26.15 0.02 3.47
C LYS A 86 26.75 0.73 4.69
N ARG A 87 25.90 1.40 5.49
CA ARG A 87 26.35 2.03 6.75
C ARG A 87 26.88 0.99 7.72
N LEU A 88 26.14 -0.12 7.93
CA LEU A 88 26.55 -1.19 8.83
C LEU A 88 27.84 -1.89 8.37
N MET A 89 27.98 -2.16 7.08
CA MET A 89 29.21 -2.76 6.52
C MET A 89 30.44 -1.87 6.63
N ALA A 90 30.25 -0.55 6.66
CA ALA A 90 31.36 0.40 6.81
C ALA A 90 31.82 0.59 8.26
N MET A 91 31.06 0.06 9.25
CA MET A 91 31.41 0.19 10.67
C MET A 91 32.48 -0.79 11.07
N GLU A 92 33.55 -0.27 11.71
CA GLU A 92 34.56 -1.12 12.34
C GLU A 92 33.91 -1.96 13.47
N LYS A 93 34.31 -3.22 13.57
CA LYS A 93 33.85 -4.15 14.62
C LYS A 93 32.35 -4.47 14.60
N VAL A 94 31.69 -4.27 13.48
CA VAL A 94 30.32 -4.75 13.20
C VAL A 94 30.42 -5.81 12.11
N ASN A 95 29.86 -6.98 12.36
CA ASN A 95 29.81 -8.08 11.39
C ASN A 95 28.37 -8.21 10.85
N LEU A 96 28.07 -7.58 9.71
CA LEU A 96 26.80 -7.82 9.02
C LEU A 96 26.86 -9.18 8.30
N GLN A 97 26.33 -10.24 8.94
CA GLN A 97 26.48 -11.62 8.49
C GLN A 97 25.44 -12.01 7.44
N VAL A 98 24.18 -11.54 7.59
CA VAL A 98 23.09 -11.88 6.69
C VAL A 98 22.13 -10.69 6.54
N ILE A 99 21.59 -10.55 5.33
CA ILE A 99 20.49 -9.62 5.04
C ILE A 99 19.26 -10.46 4.70
N PHE A 100 18.18 -10.24 5.41
CA PHE A 100 16.86 -10.78 5.11
C PHE A 100 16.03 -9.73 4.38
N SER A 101 15.48 -10.08 3.22
CA SER A 101 14.56 -9.20 2.50
C SER A 101 13.12 -9.67 2.63
N PRO A 102 12.16 -8.74 2.86
CA PRO A 102 10.73 -9.06 2.84
C PRO A 102 10.23 -9.25 1.39
N GLU A 103 8.92 -9.26 1.21
CA GLU A 103 8.26 -9.19 -0.11
C GLU A 103 8.86 -8.06 -0.96
N HIS A 104 8.90 -8.23 -2.26
CA HIS A 104 9.55 -7.38 -3.27
C HIS A 104 11.08 -7.38 -3.24
N GLY A 105 11.72 -8.02 -2.27
CA GLY A 105 13.19 -8.18 -2.20
C GLY A 105 13.96 -6.98 -1.67
N LEU A 106 15.28 -7.10 -1.65
CA LEU A 106 16.16 -6.05 -1.13
C LEU A 106 16.10 -4.75 -1.96
N PHE A 107 15.88 -4.87 -3.27
CA PHE A 107 15.89 -3.72 -4.20
C PHE A 107 14.47 -3.25 -4.59
N GLY A 108 13.42 -3.93 -4.11
CA GLY A 108 12.04 -3.55 -4.38
C GLY A 108 11.60 -3.74 -5.84
N GLU A 109 12.22 -4.67 -6.56
CA GLU A 109 12.02 -4.84 -8.02
C GLU A 109 11.13 -6.03 -8.38
N ALA A 110 10.72 -6.86 -7.41
CA ALA A 110 9.86 -8.00 -7.68
C ALA A 110 8.39 -7.62 -7.65
N SER A 111 7.62 -8.22 -8.56
CA SER A 111 6.16 -8.07 -8.60
C SER A 111 5.53 -8.65 -7.33
N ASP A 112 4.29 -8.27 -7.08
CA ASP A 112 3.46 -8.76 -5.98
C ASP A 112 3.33 -10.29 -6.01
N GLY A 113 3.61 -10.95 -4.88
CA GLY A 113 3.58 -12.40 -4.78
C GLY A 113 4.68 -13.14 -5.55
N GLU A 114 5.61 -12.45 -6.20
CA GLU A 114 6.72 -13.04 -6.91
C GLU A 114 7.76 -13.61 -5.95
N LYS A 115 8.18 -14.85 -6.20
CA LYS A 115 9.24 -15.50 -5.44
C LYS A 115 10.60 -15.02 -5.92
N ILE A 116 11.40 -14.53 -5.00
CA ILE A 116 12.75 -14.04 -5.28
C ILE A 116 13.75 -15.05 -4.77
N SER A 117 14.49 -15.67 -5.70
CA SER A 117 15.68 -16.43 -5.36
C SER A 117 16.90 -15.55 -5.63
N TYR A 118 17.69 -15.29 -4.61
CA TYR A 118 18.98 -14.63 -4.81
C TYR A 118 20.01 -15.68 -5.18
N ASP A 119 20.67 -15.48 -6.33
CA ASP A 119 21.94 -16.14 -6.57
C ASP A 119 22.94 -15.63 -5.51
N THR A 120 23.51 -16.54 -4.76
CA THR A 120 24.15 -16.30 -3.44
C THR A 120 25.35 -15.39 -3.43
N THR A 121 25.71 -14.79 -4.55
CA THR A 121 26.92 -13.96 -4.71
C THR A 121 26.62 -12.67 -5.48
N ILE A 122 25.83 -11.77 -4.87
CA ILE A 122 26.00 -10.37 -5.27
C ILE A 122 27.33 -9.93 -4.69
N ALA A 123 28.31 -9.66 -5.58
CA ALA A 123 29.66 -9.31 -5.17
C ALA A 123 29.66 -8.19 -4.11
N ASN A 124 30.37 -8.42 -3.00
CA ASN A 124 30.51 -7.51 -1.87
C ASN A 124 29.26 -7.30 -0.99
N LEU A 125 28.24 -8.15 -1.06
CA LEU A 125 27.16 -8.17 -0.07
C LEU A 125 27.27 -9.37 0.87
N PRO A 126 26.80 -9.26 2.13
CA PRO A 126 26.56 -10.41 3.01
C PRO A 126 25.59 -11.42 2.37
N LYS A 127 25.48 -12.59 2.99
CA LYS A 127 24.49 -13.57 2.57
C LYS A 127 23.10 -12.92 2.48
N LEU A 128 22.45 -13.01 1.32
CA LEU A 128 21.11 -12.44 1.09
C LEU A 128 20.08 -13.57 1.06
N VAL A 129 19.02 -13.43 1.85
CA VAL A 129 17.96 -14.42 1.99
C VAL A 129 16.59 -13.75 1.87
N SER A 130 15.72 -14.26 1.00
CA SER A 130 14.34 -13.81 0.90
C SER A 130 13.47 -14.47 1.98
N LEU A 131 12.72 -13.65 2.73
CA LEU A 131 11.65 -14.09 3.64
C LEU A 131 10.28 -14.13 2.93
N TYR A 132 10.29 -14.20 1.61
CA TYR A 132 9.06 -14.30 0.80
C TYR A 132 9.15 -15.38 -0.30
N ASP A 133 10.07 -16.34 -0.15
CA ASP A 133 10.22 -17.48 -1.06
C ASP A 133 9.88 -18.81 -0.37
N PHE A 134 10.88 -19.59 -0.01
CA PHE A 134 10.73 -20.90 0.63
C PHE A 134 10.31 -20.80 2.10
N THR A 135 10.68 -19.72 2.76
CA THR A 135 10.30 -19.43 4.14
C THR A 135 9.79 -18.01 4.29
N ARG A 136 8.89 -17.81 5.25
CA ARG A 136 8.41 -16.49 5.67
C ARG A 136 8.85 -16.13 7.09
N LYS A 137 9.71 -17.00 7.67
CA LYS A 137 10.29 -16.84 8.99
C LYS A 137 11.74 -17.31 8.92
N PRO A 138 12.72 -16.59 9.48
CA PRO A 138 14.09 -17.10 9.58
C PRO A 138 14.12 -18.46 10.28
N THR A 139 14.90 -19.41 9.73
CA THR A 139 15.13 -20.71 10.38
C THR A 139 16.26 -20.63 11.40
N PRO A 140 16.36 -21.57 12.36
CA PRO A 140 17.46 -21.61 13.33
C PRO A 140 18.85 -21.63 12.65
N GLU A 141 18.98 -22.34 11.52
CA GLU A 141 20.23 -22.44 10.77
C GLU A 141 20.63 -21.09 10.16
N MET A 142 19.64 -20.28 9.72
CA MET A 142 19.89 -18.93 9.20
C MET A 142 20.31 -17.96 10.28
N LEU A 143 20.03 -18.26 11.55
CA LEU A 143 20.30 -17.44 12.71
C LEU A 143 21.53 -17.90 13.48
N THR A 144 22.22 -18.95 13.02
CA THR A 144 23.42 -19.46 13.72
C THR A 144 24.52 -18.40 13.77
N GLY A 145 24.98 -18.10 15.00
CA GLY A 145 26.04 -17.10 15.25
C GLY A 145 25.60 -15.65 15.13
N ILE A 146 24.28 -15.38 15.12
CA ILE A 146 23.72 -14.03 15.17
C ILE A 146 23.52 -13.59 16.63
N ASP A 147 24.04 -12.40 16.96
CA ASP A 147 23.95 -11.79 18.28
C ASP A 147 22.81 -10.77 18.36
N LEU A 148 22.34 -10.24 17.22
CA LEU A 148 21.31 -9.21 17.14
C LEU A 148 20.61 -9.26 15.79
N ILE A 149 19.28 -9.18 15.79
CA ILE A 149 18.49 -8.95 14.57
C ILE A 149 18.08 -7.47 14.56
N ILE A 150 18.43 -6.75 13.48
CA ILE A 150 17.94 -5.39 13.24
C ILE A 150 16.83 -5.45 12.21
N TYR A 151 15.71 -4.78 12.48
CA TYR A 151 14.60 -4.59 11.55
C TYR A 151 14.50 -3.12 11.14
N ASP A 152 14.59 -2.84 9.84
CA ASP A 152 14.56 -1.49 9.29
C ASP A 152 13.88 -1.48 7.91
N VAL A 153 12.54 -1.35 7.92
CA VAL A 153 11.68 -1.34 6.73
C VAL A 153 10.57 -0.32 6.94
N LEU A 154 10.28 0.51 5.92
CA LEU A 154 9.15 1.43 5.92
C LEU A 154 7.85 0.65 5.62
N ASP A 155 6.92 0.59 6.56
CA ASP A 155 5.54 0.14 6.35
C ASP A 155 4.65 1.28 5.85
N ILE A 156 3.45 0.97 5.34
CA ILE A 156 2.51 1.97 4.83
C ILE A 156 1.25 2.15 5.68
N GLY A 157 1.18 1.56 6.87
CA GLY A 157 0.06 1.73 7.79
C GLY A 157 -1.20 0.92 7.46
N ALA A 158 -1.09 -0.11 6.61
CA ALA A 158 -2.21 -0.98 6.23
C ALA A 158 -1.98 -2.43 6.68
N ARG A 159 -2.96 -3.03 7.37
CA ARG A 159 -2.88 -4.38 7.96
C ARG A 159 -2.44 -5.46 6.99
N PHE A 160 -2.92 -5.43 5.77
CA PHE A 160 -2.62 -6.43 4.76
C PHE A 160 -1.33 -6.16 3.98
N TYR A 161 -0.65 -5.06 4.27
CA TYR A 161 0.71 -4.83 3.80
C TYR A 161 1.66 -5.70 4.61
N THR A 162 2.42 -6.57 3.94
CA THR A 162 3.00 -7.77 4.57
C THR A 162 4.17 -7.51 5.51
N TYR A 163 4.68 -6.29 5.58
CA TYR A 163 5.89 -5.98 6.35
C TYR A 163 5.69 -6.11 7.87
N ILE A 164 4.52 -5.72 8.40
CA ILE A 164 4.21 -5.95 9.82
C ILE A 164 4.13 -7.45 10.16
N THR A 165 3.68 -8.29 9.23
CA THR A 165 3.68 -9.74 9.41
C THR A 165 5.11 -10.29 9.36
N THR A 166 5.95 -9.77 8.46
CA THR A 166 7.37 -10.13 8.39
C THR A 166 8.08 -9.74 9.69
N LEU A 167 7.82 -8.54 10.24
CA LEU A 167 8.34 -8.13 11.55
C LEU A 167 8.00 -9.16 12.63
N GLY A 168 6.72 -9.51 12.77
CA GLY A 168 6.28 -10.46 13.78
C GLY A 168 6.87 -11.84 13.59
N LYS A 169 7.01 -12.32 12.35
CA LYS A 169 7.67 -13.61 12.05
C LYS A 169 9.15 -13.60 12.39
N VAL A 170 9.83 -12.49 12.18
CA VAL A 170 11.22 -12.30 12.60
C VAL A 170 11.32 -12.28 14.13
N MET A 171 10.40 -11.58 14.82
CA MET A 171 10.35 -11.55 16.28
C MET A 171 10.02 -12.93 16.87
N GLU A 172 9.13 -13.72 16.26
CA GLU A 172 8.89 -15.12 16.65
C GLU A 172 10.18 -15.94 16.57
N ALA A 173 10.88 -15.89 15.42
CA ALA A 173 12.14 -16.61 15.23
C ALA A 173 13.22 -16.18 16.23
N ALA A 174 13.31 -14.88 16.50
CA ALA A 174 14.25 -14.32 17.48
C ALA A 174 13.96 -14.83 18.89
N GLY A 175 12.70 -14.82 19.32
CA GLY A 175 12.30 -15.35 20.62
C GLY A 175 12.61 -16.84 20.78
N GLU A 176 12.31 -17.66 19.76
CA GLU A 176 12.61 -19.09 19.72
C GLU A 176 14.12 -19.40 19.81
N ASN A 177 14.98 -18.50 19.31
CA ASN A 177 16.43 -18.65 19.32
C ASN A 177 17.15 -17.77 20.36
N HIS A 178 16.40 -17.12 21.25
CA HIS A 178 16.93 -16.23 22.31
C HIS A 178 17.82 -15.10 21.79
N ILE A 179 17.51 -14.57 20.61
CA ILE A 179 18.25 -13.47 19.98
C ILE A 179 17.47 -12.18 20.21
N PRO A 180 18.10 -11.09 20.68
CA PRO A 180 17.46 -9.78 20.79
C PRO A 180 17.12 -9.20 19.41
N VAL A 181 16.05 -8.40 19.39
CA VAL A 181 15.60 -7.65 18.19
C VAL A 181 15.71 -6.16 18.45
N MET A 182 16.26 -5.44 17.49
CA MET A 182 16.28 -3.98 17.45
C MET A 182 15.44 -3.51 16.25
N VAL A 183 14.41 -2.70 16.52
CA VAL A 183 13.60 -2.06 15.47
C VAL A 183 14.05 -0.62 15.32
N LEU A 184 14.46 -0.25 14.11
CA LEU A 184 14.75 1.14 13.75
C LEU A 184 13.46 1.76 13.25
N ASP A 185 12.87 2.62 14.06
CA ASP A 185 11.54 3.13 13.79
C ASP A 185 11.50 4.05 12.57
N ARG A 186 10.38 4.00 11.84
CA ARG A 186 10.10 4.80 10.65
C ARG A 186 8.70 5.38 10.72
N PRO A 187 8.48 6.58 10.13
CA PRO A 187 7.18 7.23 10.19
C PRO A 187 6.11 6.39 9.47
N ASN A 188 4.88 6.42 9.98
CA ASN A 188 3.74 5.92 9.24
C ASN A 188 3.38 6.97 8.16
N PRO A 189 3.52 6.66 6.86
CA PRO A 189 3.41 7.69 5.83
C PRO A 189 2.01 8.30 5.70
N ILE A 190 0.98 7.56 6.11
CA ILE A 190 -0.42 8.00 6.04
C ILE A 190 -0.96 8.44 7.39
N ARG A 191 -0.11 8.96 8.30
CA ARG A 191 -0.39 9.36 9.68
C ARG A 191 -0.58 8.18 10.64
N GLY A 192 -0.05 8.32 11.85
CA GLY A 192 -0.17 7.34 12.92
C GLY A 192 -1.37 7.52 13.85
N ASP A 193 -2.06 8.67 13.77
CA ASP A 193 -3.22 8.99 14.61
C ASP A 193 -4.57 8.60 14.00
N ILE A 194 -4.60 8.13 12.74
CA ILE A 194 -5.83 7.76 12.06
C ILE A 194 -5.97 6.24 12.00
N ILE A 195 -7.10 5.75 12.49
CA ILE A 195 -7.48 4.34 12.51
C ILE A 195 -8.76 4.16 11.71
N GLU A 196 -8.81 3.16 10.80
CA GLU A 196 -9.98 2.87 9.98
C GLU A 196 -10.20 1.37 9.78
N GLY A 197 -11.47 0.98 9.67
CA GLY A 197 -11.92 -0.37 9.37
C GLY A 197 -11.91 -1.32 10.57
N PRO A 198 -12.47 -2.54 10.39
CA PRO A 198 -12.66 -3.48 11.47
C PRO A 198 -11.35 -4.11 11.94
N LEU A 199 -11.35 -4.56 13.19
CA LEU A 199 -10.32 -5.47 13.70
C LEU A 199 -10.35 -6.79 12.93
N LEU A 200 -9.17 -7.40 12.76
CA LEU A 200 -9.09 -8.76 12.23
C LEU A 200 -9.72 -9.76 13.22
N ASP A 201 -10.73 -10.48 12.78
CA ASP A 201 -11.11 -11.73 13.43
C ASP A 201 -10.04 -12.80 13.18
N MET A 202 -9.48 -13.37 14.24
CA MET A 202 -8.37 -14.33 14.16
C MET A 202 -8.71 -15.63 13.41
N ASN A 203 -10.00 -15.91 13.15
CA ASN A 203 -10.41 -16.98 12.24
C ASN A 203 -10.01 -16.70 10.77
N TYR A 204 -9.76 -15.44 10.42
CA TYR A 204 -9.30 -15.00 9.11
C TYR A 204 -7.79 -14.72 9.08
N LYS A 205 -7.05 -15.10 10.14
CA LYS A 205 -5.59 -14.91 10.22
C LYS A 205 -4.89 -15.56 9.03
N THR A 206 -4.08 -14.76 8.34
CA THR A 206 -3.22 -15.17 7.22
C THR A 206 -1.95 -14.32 7.20
N PHE A 207 -1.09 -14.51 6.20
CA PHE A 207 0.09 -13.66 6.03
C PHE A 207 -0.26 -12.19 5.68
N VAL A 208 -1.40 -11.94 5.03
CA VAL A 208 -1.92 -10.58 4.74
C VAL A 208 -2.82 -10.01 5.85
N GLY A 209 -2.85 -10.63 7.02
CA GLY A 209 -3.57 -10.18 8.21
C GLY A 209 -3.23 -11.11 9.36
N TYR A 210 -2.26 -10.72 10.18
CA TYR A 210 -1.64 -11.62 11.16
C TYR A 210 -2.02 -11.28 12.60
N TYR A 211 -2.34 -10.03 12.88
CA TYR A 211 -2.66 -9.50 14.20
C TYR A 211 -4.06 -8.91 14.26
N PRO A 212 -4.72 -8.91 15.44
CA PRO A 212 -6.06 -8.35 15.63
C PRO A 212 -6.02 -6.82 15.66
N ILE A 213 -5.68 -6.21 14.54
CA ILE A 213 -5.58 -4.76 14.35
C ILE A 213 -6.55 -4.30 13.24
N PRO A 214 -6.90 -3.00 13.20
CA PRO A 214 -7.73 -2.42 12.14
C PRO A 214 -7.04 -2.49 10.76
N ILE A 215 -7.79 -2.23 9.68
CA ILE A 215 -7.24 -2.18 8.31
C ILE A 215 -6.18 -1.08 8.20
N ARG A 216 -6.51 0.15 8.58
CA ARG A 216 -5.54 1.24 8.79
C ARG A 216 -5.28 1.29 10.29
N TYR A 217 -4.09 0.86 10.71
CA TYR A 217 -3.89 0.49 12.10
C TYR A 217 -3.36 1.61 13.01
N GLY A 218 -2.90 2.73 12.42
CA GLY A 218 -2.27 3.80 13.21
C GLY A 218 -0.91 3.41 13.80
N GLY A 219 -0.22 4.39 14.42
CA GLY A 219 1.12 4.18 14.98
C GLY A 219 2.20 3.93 13.94
N THR A 220 3.43 3.69 14.41
CA THR A 220 4.61 3.39 13.61
C THR A 220 4.92 1.89 13.60
N ILE A 221 5.97 1.48 12.87
CA ILE A 221 6.44 0.09 12.92
C ILE A 221 7.06 -0.25 14.28
N GLY A 222 7.66 0.75 14.97
CA GLY A 222 8.14 0.63 16.34
C GLY A 222 6.99 0.38 17.33
N ASP A 223 5.92 1.19 17.26
CA ASP A 223 4.70 0.99 18.04
C ASP A 223 4.11 -0.41 17.82
N MET A 224 4.12 -0.89 16.56
CA MET A 224 3.64 -2.23 16.24
C MET A 224 4.50 -3.33 16.88
N ALA A 225 5.83 -3.18 16.91
CA ALA A 225 6.72 -4.13 17.58
C ALA A 225 6.44 -4.21 19.09
N GLU A 226 6.24 -3.05 19.73
CA GLU A 226 5.89 -2.98 21.16
C GLU A 226 4.51 -3.59 21.43
N ASN A 227 3.52 -3.33 20.57
CA ASN A 227 2.18 -3.90 20.67
C ASN A 227 2.20 -5.44 20.55
N ILE A 228 3.02 -6.01 19.66
CA ILE A 228 3.19 -7.46 19.50
C ILE A 228 3.64 -8.09 20.83
N ILE A 229 4.59 -7.49 21.54
CA ILE A 229 5.10 -7.97 22.82
C ILE A 229 4.10 -7.76 23.94
N THR A 230 3.59 -6.52 24.09
CA THR A 230 2.70 -6.13 25.19
C THR A 230 1.42 -6.94 25.19
N ASN A 231 0.85 -7.20 24.02
CA ASN A 231 -0.37 -8.00 23.87
C ASN A 231 -0.09 -9.51 23.79
N LYS A 232 1.17 -9.93 23.88
CA LYS A 232 1.58 -11.34 23.81
C LYS A 232 1.05 -12.06 22.55
N TRP A 233 1.11 -11.37 21.41
CA TRP A 233 0.67 -11.95 20.14
C TRP A 233 1.63 -12.99 19.58
N ILE A 234 2.84 -13.05 20.12
CA ILE A 234 3.86 -14.09 19.86
C ILE A 234 4.36 -14.69 21.17
N SER A 235 4.88 -15.93 21.10
CA SER A 235 5.49 -16.62 22.22
C SER A 235 6.48 -17.69 21.70
N PRO A 236 7.73 -17.74 22.22
CA PRO A 236 8.32 -16.83 23.18
C PRO A 236 8.59 -15.44 22.60
N VAL A 237 8.64 -14.43 23.48
CA VAL A 237 8.97 -13.05 23.07
C VAL A 237 10.48 -12.82 23.12
N PRO A 238 11.09 -12.13 22.14
CA PRO A 238 12.48 -11.70 22.21
C PRO A 238 12.67 -10.51 23.15
N GLN A 239 13.91 -10.24 23.54
CA GLN A 239 14.26 -8.92 24.06
C GLN A 239 14.14 -7.91 22.92
N LEU A 240 13.33 -6.87 23.09
CA LEU A 240 13.08 -5.82 22.09
C LEU A 240 13.75 -4.51 22.50
N THR A 241 14.39 -3.86 21.55
CA THR A 241 14.83 -2.46 21.63
C THR A 241 14.25 -1.72 20.43
N VAL A 242 13.50 -0.65 20.64
CA VAL A 242 13.06 0.26 19.60
C VAL A 242 13.94 1.50 19.64
N ILE A 243 14.58 1.85 18.53
CA ILE A 243 15.26 3.13 18.36
C ILE A 243 14.23 4.08 17.75
N PRO A 244 13.74 5.07 18.52
CA PRO A 244 12.59 5.87 18.14
C PRO A 244 12.94 6.89 17.05
N LEU A 245 11.89 7.46 16.45
CA LEU A 245 11.97 8.66 15.61
C LEU A 245 12.28 9.91 16.48
N GLN A 246 12.92 10.90 15.87
CA GLN A 246 13.05 12.24 16.45
C GLN A 246 12.43 13.27 15.52
N GLY A 247 11.62 14.18 16.06
CA GLY A 247 10.93 15.22 15.29
C GLY A 247 9.64 14.75 14.58
N TRP A 248 9.28 13.47 14.71
CA TRP A 248 8.03 12.92 14.20
C TRP A 248 6.90 13.05 15.22
N GLU A 249 5.71 13.40 14.72
CA GLU A 249 4.45 13.32 15.44
C GLU A 249 3.42 12.51 14.63
N ASN A 250 2.55 11.78 15.32
CA ASN A 250 1.59 10.85 14.67
C ASN A 250 0.60 11.53 13.71
N ASN A 251 0.40 12.83 13.81
CA ASN A 251 -0.48 13.63 12.94
C ASN A 251 0.20 14.17 11.68
N LEU A 252 1.48 13.86 11.45
CA LEU A 252 2.21 14.30 10.27
C LEU A 252 1.99 13.35 9.09
N TRP A 253 1.82 13.92 7.91
CA TRP A 253 1.95 13.20 6.65
C TRP A 253 3.44 13.06 6.27
N PHE A 254 3.78 12.02 5.54
CA PHE A 254 5.18 11.78 5.16
C PHE A 254 5.81 12.95 4.39
N ASP A 255 5.05 13.59 3.50
CA ASP A 255 5.53 14.72 2.68
C ASP A 255 5.62 16.06 3.44
N GLU A 256 5.14 16.11 4.69
CA GLU A 256 5.38 17.22 5.63
C GLU A 256 6.74 17.07 6.33
N THR A 257 7.41 15.94 6.16
CA THR A 257 8.77 15.71 6.64
C THR A 257 9.80 16.03 5.56
N ASP A 258 11.05 16.20 5.96
CA ASP A 258 12.20 16.34 5.05
C ASP A 258 12.73 14.99 4.52
N LEU A 259 12.12 13.87 4.93
CA LEU A 259 12.51 12.54 4.50
C LEU A 259 12.25 12.31 3.01
N LYS A 260 13.12 11.52 2.40
CA LYS A 260 13.00 11.15 0.99
C LYS A 260 12.01 9.99 0.82
N TRP A 261 11.01 10.17 -0.07
CA TRP A 261 10.14 9.07 -0.46
C TRP A 261 10.93 8.02 -1.27
N VAL A 262 10.86 6.79 -0.81
CA VAL A 262 11.31 5.59 -1.55
C VAL A 262 10.11 4.66 -1.63
N ASN A 263 9.73 4.27 -2.84
CA ASN A 263 8.55 3.42 -3.05
C ASN A 263 8.63 2.13 -2.20
N PRO A 264 7.73 1.93 -1.24
CA PRO A 264 7.74 0.72 -0.39
C PRO A 264 7.54 -0.56 -1.21
N SER A 265 6.77 -0.46 -2.30
CA SER A 265 6.62 -1.51 -3.29
C SER A 265 6.45 -0.92 -4.69
N PRO A 266 6.59 -1.72 -5.76
CA PRO A 266 6.45 -1.24 -7.14
C PRO A 266 5.09 -0.60 -7.46
N ASN A 267 4.04 -0.98 -6.73
CA ASN A 267 2.68 -0.48 -6.91
C ASN A 267 2.27 0.60 -5.90
N ILE A 268 3.19 1.10 -5.08
CA ILE A 268 3.00 2.27 -4.20
C ILE A 268 4.02 3.36 -4.60
N PRO A 269 3.83 4.00 -5.77
CA PRO A 269 4.80 4.95 -6.32
C PRO A 269 4.84 6.29 -5.60
N ASP A 270 3.78 6.65 -4.88
CA ASP A 270 3.63 7.94 -4.23
C ASP A 270 2.77 7.84 -2.95
N LEU A 271 2.80 8.91 -2.15
CA LEU A 271 2.04 9.01 -0.90
C LEU A 271 0.51 8.96 -1.14
N GLU A 272 0.02 9.53 -2.23
CA GLU A 272 -1.42 9.50 -2.53
C GLU A 272 -1.90 8.07 -2.79
N THR A 273 -1.09 7.27 -3.48
CA THR A 273 -1.35 5.84 -3.66
C THR A 273 -1.34 5.10 -2.32
N ALA A 274 -0.39 5.39 -1.43
CA ALA A 274 -0.37 4.82 -0.07
C ALA A 274 -1.63 5.19 0.72
N LEU A 275 -2.12 6.43 0.58
CA LEU A 275 -3.33 6.92 1.24
C LEU A 275 -4.61 6.21 0.76
N VAL A 276 -4.76 5.96 -0.54
CA VAL A 276 -5.95 5.28 -1.08
C VAL A 276 -5.89 3.77 -0.91
N TYR A 277 -4.71 3.20 -0.72
CA TYR A 277 -4.47 1.75 -0.68
C TYR A 277 -5.31 1.01 0.37
N PRO A 278 -5.48 1.46 1.64
CA PRO A 278 -6.26 0.73 2.63
C PRO A 278 -7.70 0.42 2.19
N GLY A 279 -8.34 1.32 1.43
CA GLY A 279 -9.68 1.08 0.88
C GLY A 279 -9.65 0.37 -0.46
N MET A 280 -8.77 0.77 -1.36
CA MET A 280 -8.78 0.28 -2.74
C MET A 280 -8.17 -1.11 -2.89
N CYS A 281 -7.35 -1.57 -1.96
CA CYS A 281 -6.90 -2.96 -1.92
C CYS A 281 -8.06 -3.95 -1.77
N LEU A 282 -9.20 -3.55 -1.20
CA LEU A 282 -10.40 -4.39 -1.12
C LEU A 282 -10.92 -4.80 -2.51
N ILE A 283 -10.67 -4.01 -3.54
CA ILE A 283 -11.02 -4.31 -4.95
C ILE A 283 -10.28 -5.56 -5.47
N GLU A 284 -9.12 -5.91 -4.90
CA GLU A 284 -8.44 -7.17 -5.23
C GLU A 284 -9.30 -8.40 -4.92
N GLY A 285 -10.25 -8.28 -3.99
CA GLY A 285 -11.26 -9.28 -3.68
C GLY A 285 -12.36 -9.44 -4.74
N THR A 286 -12.21 -8.82 -5.91
CA THR A 286 -13.18 -8.87 -7.02
C THR A 286 -12.49 -9.15 -8.36
N ASN A 287 -13.29 -9.22 -9.43
CA ASN A 287 -12.81 -9.23 -10.82
C ASN A 287 -12.65 -7.83 -11.43
N VAL A 288 -12.82 -6.76 -10.66
CA VAL A 288 -12.54 -5.37 -11.11
C VAL A 288 -11.04 -5.12 -11.03
N SER A 289 -10.48 -4.41 -12.01
CA SER A 289 -9.08 -3.98 -11.97
C SER A 289 -8.90 -2.88 -10.93
N GLU A 290 -7.91 -3.04 -10.08
CA GLU A 290 -7.41 -2.05 -9.12
C GLU A 290 -6.31 -1.17 -9.71
N GLY A 291 -6.18 -1.13 -11.06
CA GLY A 291 -5.23 -0.27 -11.75
C GLY A 291 -3.80 -0.81 -11.82
N ARG A 292 -3.51 -2.00 -11.30
CA ARG A 292 -2.21 -2.66 -11.53
C ARG A 292 -1.98 -2.86 -13.03
N GLY A 293 -0.74 -2.69 -13.49
CA GLY A 293 -0.42 -2.69 -14.92
C GLY A 293 -0.76 -1.39 -15.63
N THR A 294 -1.00 -0.31 -14.87
CA THR A 294 -1.16 1.08 -15.35
C THR A 294 -0.19 2.00 -14.60
N PRO A 295 -0.04 3.29 -15.01
CA PRO A 295 0.71 4.28 -14.25
C PRO A 295 0.10 4.63 -12.88
N HIS A 296 -1.17 4.27 -12.62
CA HIS A 296 -1.94 4.69 -11.44
C HIS A 296 -2.56 3.51 -10.70
N PRO A 297 -1.74 2.59 -10.14
CA PRO A 297 -2.24 1.47 -9.34
C PRO A 297 -3.03 2.00 -8.14
N PHE A 298 -4.13 1.32 -7.81
CA PHE A 298 -5.09 1.66 -6.75
C PHE A 298 -5.82 3.01 -6.90
N LYS A 299 -5.41 3.85 -7.86
CA LYS A 299 -6.08 5.13 -8.16
C LYS A 299 -7.04 4.99 -9.36
N TRP A 300 -6.78 4.05 -10.27
CA TRP A 300 -7.66 3.73 -11.40
C TRP A 300 -8.39 2.41 -11.16
N ILE A 301 -9.71 2.49 -11.01
CA ILE A 301 -10.58 1.34 -10.72
C ILE A 301 -11.54 1.14 -11.88
N GLY A 302 -11.58 -0.05 -12.48
CA GLY A 302 -12.48 -0.27 -13.61
C GLY A 302 -12.47 -1.69 -14.18
N ALA A 303 -13.35 -1.90 -15.17
CA ALA A 303 -13.45 -3.16 -15.90
C ALA A 303 -14.00 -2.91 -17.32
N PRO A 304 -13.91 -3.87 -18.25
CA PRO A 304 -14.46 -3.72 -19.61
C PRO A 304 -15.98 -3.48 -19.63
N TRP A 305 -16.69 -3.96 -18.62
CA TRP A 305 -18.15 -3.89 -18.50
C TRP A 305 -18.66 -2.72 -17.64
N ILE A 306 -17.77 -1.94 -17.01
CA ILE A 306 -18.16 -0.75 -16.24
C ILE A 306 -18.36 0.45 -17.19
N ASN A 307 -19.41 1.24 -16.93
CA ASN A 307 -19.56 2.58 -17.47
C ASN A 307 -18.96 3.59 -16.46
N GLY A 308 -17.73 4.04 -16.73
CA GLY A 308 -17.00 4.92 -15.82
C GLY A 308 -17.70 6.25 -15.54
N ARG A 309 -18.41 6.83 -16.55
CA ARG A 309 -19.20 8.06 -16.34
C ARG A 309 -20.34 7.85 -15.35
N ASN A 310 -21.11 6.79 -15.52
CA ASN A 310 -22.20 6.49 -14.60
C ASN A 310 -21.67 6.17 -13.19
N LEU A 311 -20.62 5.36 -13.09
CA LEU A 311 -20.02 5.02 -11.79
C LEU A 311 -19.48 6.27 -11.09
N SER A 312 -18.79 7.15 -11.80
CA SER A 312 -18.30 8.43 -11.28
C SER A 312 -19.45 9.31 -10.75
N GLN A 313 -20.53 9.45 -11.51
CA GLN A 313 -21.68 10.24 -11.10
C GLN A 313 -22.34 9.69 -9.84
N GLU A 314 -22.53 8.38 -9.75
CA GLU A 314 -23.15 7.75 -8.59
C GLU A 314 -22.29 7.86 -7.34
N LEU A 315 -20.98 7.68 -7.44
CA LEU A 315 -20.05 7.87 -6.33
C LEU A 315 -19.99 9.33 -5.87
N ASN A 316 -19.93 10.29 -6.80
CA ASN A 316 -19.90 11.71 -6.46
C ASN A 316 -21.20 12.20 -5.80
N LYS A 317 -22.37 11.60 -6.12
CA LYS A 317 -23.65 11.89 -5.42
C LYS A 317 -23.62 11.53 -3.93
N LEU A 318 -22.72 10.63 -3.50
CA LEU A 318 -22.57 10.28 -2.10
C LEU A 318 -21.97 11.41 -1.27
N GLY A 319 -21.27 12.37 -1.91
CA GLY A 319 -20.65 13.50 -1.23
C GLY A 319 -19.56 13.09 -0.24
N LEU A 320 -18.77 12.05 -0.55
CA LEU A 320 -17.73 11.56 0.35
C LEU A 320 -16.68 12.64 0.60
N PRO A 321 -16.29 12.86 1.87
CA PRO A 321 -15.38 13.94 2.20
C PRO A 321 -13.98 13.71 1.60
N GLY A 322 -13.36 14.78 1.14
CA GLY A 322 -11.96 14.79 0.71
C GLY A 322 -11.64 14.03 -0.59
N VAL A 323 -12.65 13.60 -1.36
CA VAL A 323 -12.44 12.81 -2.59
C VAL A 323 -13.45 13.16 -3.67
N VAL A 324 -13.01 13.09 -4.93
CA VAL A 324 -13.87 13.11 -6.12
C VAL A 324 -13.48 11.98 -7.07
N PHE A 325 -14.45 11.50 -7.84
CA PHE A 325 -14.26 10.39 -8.79
C PHE A 325 -14.40 10.92 -10.20
N VAL A 326 -13.39 10.70 -11.04
CA VAL A 326 -13.34 11.21 -12.41
C VAL A 326 -13.38 10.03 -13.39
N PRO A 327 -14.21 10.07 -14.45
CA PRO A 327 -14.23 8.99 -15.42
C PRO A 327 -12.87 8.81 -16.11
N VAL A 328 -12.42 7.57 -16.24
CA VAL A 328 -11.17 7.21 -16.90
C VAL A 328 -11.35 5.99 -17.80
N SER A 329 -10.53 5.90 -18.85
CA SER A 329 -10.36 4.68 -19.63
C SER A 329 -8.90 4.28 -19.66
N PHE A 330 -8.62 3.00 -19.47
CA PHE A 330 -7.26 2.48 -19.41
C PHE A 330 -7.19 1.03 -19.93
N THR A 331 -5.99 0.58 -20.24
CA THR A 331 -5.74 -0.81 -20.64
C THR A 331 -4.60 -1.34 -19.76
N PRO A 332 -4.87 -2.25 -18.82
CA PRO A 332 -3.82 -2.87 -18.04
C PRO A 332 -2.88 -3.68 -18.93
N VAL A 333 -1.58 -3.62 -18.64
CA VAL A 333 -0.54 -4.40 -19.35
C VAL A 333 0.41 -5.03 -18.33
N SER A 334 1.01 -6.15 -18.68
CA SER A 334 2.09 -6.70 -17.86
C SER A 334 3.27 -5.75 -17.84
N LEU A 335 3.73 -5.40 -16.65
CA LEU A 335 4.88 -4.54 -16.39
C LEU A 335 5.90 -5.35 -15.58
N PRO A 336 7.06 -5.72 -16.16
CA PRO A 336 8.10 -6.45 -15.44
C PRO A 336 8.47 -5.76 -14.12
N GLY A 337 8.57 -6.53 -13.03
CA GLY A 337 8.89 -6.01 -11.70
C GLY A 337 7.77 -5.21 -11.01
N LYS A 338 6.59 -5.03 -11.65
CA LYS A 338 5.46 -4.28 -11.07
C LYS A 338 4.16 -5.06 -11.06
N ALA A 339 3.74 -5.56 -12.21
CA ALA A 339 2.46 -6.26 -12.34
C ALA A 339 2.58 -7.37 -13.39
N THR A 340 2.56 -8.61 -12.95
CA THR A 340 2.55 -9.79 -13.84
C THR A 340 1.11 -10.23 -14.04
N ARG A 341 0.65 -10.22 -15.29
CA ARG A 341 -0.72 -10.61 -15.66
C ARG A 341 -1.80 -9.89 -14.83
N PRO A 342 -1.89 -8.54 -14.92
CA PRO A 342 -2.92 -7.78 -14.20
C PRO A 342 -4.32 -8.19 -14.69
N LYS A 343 -5.34 -7.92 -13.86
CA LYS A 343 -6.74 -8.16 -14.25
C LYS A 343 -7.06 -7.40 -15.55
N HIS A 344 -7.77 -8.04 -16.47
CA HIS A 344 -8.15 -7.49 -17.78
C HIS A 344 -6.96 -7.05 -18.65
N GLU A 345 -5.83 -7.75 -18.53
CA GLU A 345 -4.64 -7.48 -19.35
C GLU A 345 -5.00 -7.38 -20.85
N GLY A 346 -4.53 -6.32 -21.52
CA GLY A 346 -4.78 -6.07 -22.94
C GLY A 346 -6.21 -5.66 -23.29
N GLN A 347 -7.14 -5.61 -22.34
CA GLN A 347 -8.53 -5.21 -22.57
C GLN A 347 -8.74 -3.75 -22.17
N LYS A 348 -9.46 -3.01 -23.01
CA LYS A 348 -9.86 -1.64 -22.67
C LYS A 348 -10.89 -1.67 -21.54
N CYS A 349 -10.52 -1.12 -20.39
CA CYS A 349 -11.39 -0.90 -19.25
C CYS A 349 -11.94 0.53 -19.27
N SER A 350 -13.14 0.71 -18.74
CA SER A 350 -13.70 1.99 -18.36
C SER A 350 -13.94 1.97 -16.84
N GLY A 351 -13.76 3.10 -16.20
CA GLY A 351 -13.87 3.17 -14.74
C GLY A 351 -13.69 4.58 -14.22
N ILE A 352 -13.14 4.69 -13.04
CA ILE A 352 -12.90 5.96 -12.36
C ILE A 352 -11.45 6.11 -11.94
N GLU A 353 -11.00 7.35 -11.89
CA GLU A 353 -9.84 7.81 -11.18
C GLU A 353 -10.26 8.43 -9.85
N ILE A 354 -9.60 8.03 -8.78
CA ILE A 354 -9.78 8.59 -7.44
C ILE A 354 -8.86 9.80 -7.32
N ARG A 355 -9.41 10.97 -7.01
CA ARG A 355 -8.66 12.20 -6.78
C ARG A 355 -8.93 12.70 -5.38
N ILE A 356 -7.88 12.80 -4.60
CA ILE A 356 -7.97 13.35 -3.25
C ILE A 356 -8.02 14.86 -3.34
N THR A 357 -9.07 15.46 -2.78
CA THR A 357 -9.27 16.92 -2.73
C THR A 357 -8.90 17.49 -1.37
N ASN A 358 -9.05 16.69 -0.31
CA ASN A 358 -8.61 17.01 1.04
C ASN A 358 -8.23 15.73 1.79
N ARG A 359 -6.92 15.46 1.92
CA ARG A 359 -6.42 14.25 2.56
C ARG A 359 -6.76 14.14 4.05
N ASN A 360 -6.99 15.28 4.73
CA ASN A 360 -7.32 15.31 6.15
C ASN A 360 -8.78 14.89 6.44
N GLU A 361 -9.65 14.95 5.43
CA GLU A 361 -11.05 14.54 5.50
C GLU A 361 -11.29 13.17 4.87
N TYR A 362 -10.36 12.73 3.99
CA TYR A 362 -10.51 11.51 3.23
C TYR A 362 -10.44 10.26 4.14
N LYS A 363 -11.45 9.40 3.99
CA LYS A 363 -11.55 8.12 4.70
C LYS A 363 -11.36 6.97 3.72
N SER A 364 -10.18 6.37 3.75
CA SER A 364 -9.78 5.39 2.75
C SER A 364 -10.64 4.12 2.78
N VAL A 365 -10.79 3.51 3.96
CA VAL A 365 -11.54 2.25 4.10
C VAL A 365 -13.02 2.45 3.82
N GLU A 366 -13.61 3.53 4.34
CA GLU A 366 -15.00 3.89 4.08
C GLU A 366 -15.25 4.08 2.58
N THR A 367 -14.35 4.78 1.86
CA THR A 367 -14.43 4.95 0.40
C THR A 367 -14.37 3.60 -0.32
N GLY A 368 -13.55 2.66 0.12
CA GLY A 368 -13.48 1.30 -0.43
C GLY A 368 -14.78 0.53 -0.26
N VAL A 369 -15.42 0.66 0.88
CA VAL A 369 -16.74 0.07 1.15
C VAL A 369 -17.80 0.65 0.22
N TYR A 370 -17.91 1.99 0.14
CA TYR A 370 -18.83 2.64 -0.81
C TYR A 370 -18.60 2.20 -2.24
N MET A 371 -17.34 2.07 -2.66
CA MET A 371 -16.98 1.60 -4.00
C MET A 371 -17.56 0.21 -4.28
N LEU A 372 -17.32 -0.75 -3.38
CA LEU A 372 -17.80 -2.13 -3.53
C LEU A 372 -19.34 -2.20 -3.57
N PHE A 373 -20.03 -1.50 -2.66
CA PHE A 373 -21.50 -1.46 -2.65
C PHE A 373 -22.05 -0.81 -3.92
N THR A 374 -21.44 0.28 -4.40
CA THR A 374 -21.88 0.97 -5.62
C THR A 374 -21.68 0.10 -6.85
N ILE A 375 -20.50 -0.55 -6.98
CA ILE A 375 -20.25 -1.45 -8.11
C ILE A 375 -21.24 -2.63 -8.07
N PHE A 376 -21.49 -3.23 -6.92
CA PHE A 376 -22.46 -4.33 -6.79
C PHE A 376 -23.87 -3.89 -7.17
N LYS A 377 -24.30 -2.73 -6.70
CA LYS A 377 -25.64 -2.18 -7.00
C LYS A 377 -25.93 -2.05 -8.50
N TYR A 378 -24.93 -1.64 -9.28
CA TYR A 378 -25.12 -1.34 -10.71
C TYR A 378 -24.62 -2.44 -11.65
N TYR A 379 -23.79 -3.35 -11.17
CA TYR A 379 -23.10 -4.35 -12.00
C TYR A 379 -23.09 -5.75 -11.36
N SER A 380 -24.10 -6.09 -10.55
CA SER A 380 -24.19 -7.39 -9.85
C SER A 380 -24.05 -8.60 -10.77
N ASP A 381 -24.55 -8.50 -12.02
CA ASP A 381 -24.50 -9.60 -13.00
C ASP A 381 -23.09 -9.88 -13.54
N GLN A 382 -22.21 -8.87 -13.52
CA GLN A 382 -20.84 -8.96 -14.03
C GLN A 382 -19.78 -9.01 -12.92
N LEU A 383 -20.12 -8.51 -11.72
CA LEU A 383 -19.22 -8.47 -10.59
C LEU A 383 -19.06 -9.87 -9.98
N ILE A 384 -17.84 -10.36 -9.97
CA ILE A 384 -17.49 -11.63 -9.36
C ILE A 384 -16.62 -11.36 -8.13
N PHE A 385 -17.05 -11.82 -6.95
CA PHE A 385 -16.27 -11.76 -5.74
C PHE A 385 -15.31 -12.96 -5.63
N ARG A 386 -14.09 -12.68 -5.30
CA ARG A 386 -13.09 -13.64 -4.81
C ARG A 386 -13.26 -13.75 -3.29
N GLU A 387 -14.37 -14.35 -2.85
CA GLU A 387 -14.89 -14.28 -1.48
C GLU A 387 -13.85 -14.52 -0.40
N LYS A 388 -13.09 -15.63 -0.50
CA LYS A 388 -12.02 -15.94 0.47
C LYS A 388 -10.95 -14.86 0.54
N HIS A 389 -10.65 -14.21 -0.59
CA HIS A 389 -9.65 -13.15 -0.65
C HIS A 389 -10.20 -11.86 -0.04
N LEU A 390 -11.43 -11.45 -0.42
CA LEU A 390 -12.08 -10.27 0.17
C LEU A 390 -12.19 -10.39 1.70
N ASN A 391 -12.66 -11.55 2.20
CA ASN A 391 -12.80 -11.78 3.64
C ASN A 391 -11.44 -11.73 4.38
N ARG A 392 -10.35 -12.18 3.74
CA ARG A 392 -9.00 -12.07 4.32
C ARG A 392 -8.51 -10.61 4.39
N LEU A 393 -8.79 -9.81 3.34
CA LEU A 393 -8.45 -8.38 3.33
C LEU A 393 -9.30 -7.62 4.34
N TRP A 394 -10.59 -7.86 4.35
CA TRP A 394 -11.52 -7.23 5.28
C TRP A 394 -11.28 -7.67 6.73
N GLY A 395 -10.89 -8.93 6.91
CA GLY A 395 -10.63 -9.55 8.21
C GLY A 395 -11.85 -10.17 8.89
N GLN A 396 -12.99 -10.22 8.19
CA GLN A 396 -14.28 -10.77 8.60
C GLN A 396 -15.08 -11.15 7.36
N ASP A 397 -16.30 -11.69 7.48
CA ASP A 397 -17.16 -12.02 6.35
C ASP A 397 -18.43 -11.13 6.23
N ASP A 398 -18.59 -10.21 7.17
CA ASP A 398 -19.76 -9.34 7.30
C ASP A 398 -19.91 -8.34 6.14
N LEU A 399 -18.81 -7.79 5.61
CA LEU A 399 -18.82 -6.91 4.43
C LEU A 399 -19.48 -7.60 3.23
N LEU A 400 -18.98 -8.80 2.88
CA LEU A 400 -19.50 -9.54 1.73
C LEU A 400 -20.95 -9.98 1.95
N LYS A 401 -21.31 -10.42 3.15
CA LYS A 401 -22.69 -10.77 3.53
C LYS A 401 -23.61 -9.57 3.39
N SER A 402 -23.20 -8.40 3.88
CA SER A 402 -23.98 -7.16 3.82
C SER A 402 -24.19 -6.69 2.39
N ILE A 403 -23.15 -6.73 1.54
CA ILE A 403 -23.27 -6.42 0.12
C ILE A 403 -24.29 -7.33 -0.56
N LYS A 404 -24.17 -8.66 -0.40
CA LYS A 404 -25.06 -9.64 -1.04
C LYS A 404 -26.51 -9.59 -0.54
N SER A 405 -26.70 -9.15 0.70
CA SER A 405 -28.03 -8.99 1.31
C SER A 405 -28.66 -7.61 1.04
N ASN A 406 -28.02 -6.77 0.22
CA ASN A 406 -28.47 -5.40 -0.08
C ASN A 406 -28.72 -4.56 1.19
N VAL A 407 -27.91 -4.73 2.22
CA VAL A 407 -27.93 -3.88 3.40
C VAL A 407 -27.62 -2.44 2.98
N ASN A 408 -28.24 -1.46 3.64
CA ASN A 408 -27.88 -0.07 3.38
C ASN A 408 -26.43 0.19 3.81
N VAL A 409 -25.62 0.75 2.91
CA VAL A 409 -24.18 0.97 3.16
C VAL A 409 -23.93 1.90 4.36
N PHE A 410 -24.76 2.93 4.55
CA PHE A 410 -24.64 3.83 5.71
C PHE A 410 -24.92 3.11 7.03
N ASP A 411 -25.85 2.17 7.05
CA ASP A 411 -26.14 1.38 8.24
C ASP A 411 -25.04 0.35 8.51
N PHE A 412 -24.48 -0.24 7.47
CA PHE A 412 -23.31 -1.11 7.60
C PHE A 412 -22.12 -0.36 8.20
N LEU A 413 -21.80 0.84 7.68
CA LEU A 413 -20.65 1.64 8.14
C LEU A 413 -20.76 2.09 9.60
N LYS A 414 -21.96 2.15 10.18
CA LYS A 414 -22.12 2.40 11.63
C LYS A 414 -21.76 1.21 12.51
N THR A 415 -21.56 0.04 11.93
CA THR A 415 -21.24 -1.20 12.67
C THR A 415 -19.74 -1.49 12.76
N ILE A 416 -18.92 -0.72 12.06
CA ILE A 416 -17.46 -0.90 11.96
C ILE A 416 -16.67 0.25 12.58
#